data_8e824ced9c61d1305d4f78320ba7b504
#
_entry.id   8e824ced9c61d1305d4f78320ba7b504
#
_cell.length_a   1.000
_cell.length_b   1.000
_cell.length_c   1.000
_cell.angle_alpha   90.00
_cell.angle_beta   90.00
_cell.angle_gamma   90.00
#
_symmetry.space_group_name_H-M   'P 1'
#
loop_
_entity.id
_entity.type
_entity.pdbx_description
1 polymer ?
#
loop_
_entity_poly.entity_id
_entity_poly.type
_entity_poly.pdbx_seq_one_letter_code
_entity_poly.pdbx_strand_id
1 'polypeptide(L)'
;MPNIVEAGINLELTPFRVRGARDNLVKLIHGIRNVKILYLTPVTFEILSLCCETMPVFENLTTLSIKSVMIQGWQAMPVLLRSCPRLESLYIGELLHSITDACGDVCVCLSKWNKGLSLMSCHVKKMRILGFRGTIREVHMIKHFLDHLPSLKEMEIVVEENEDTMFDIPKWLDIVGETLMHFNETSSCNVIFWMHAFLYRRLTRKWSPQV
;
A
#
# COMPACT_ATOMS: atom_id res chain seq x y z
N MET A 1 6.57 -6.98 27.46
CA MET A 1 6.45 -8.30 26.82
C MET A 1 7.74 -8.56 26.08
N PRO A 2 8.57 -9.49 26.50
CA PRO A 2 9.82 -9.78 25.83
C PRO A 2 9.55 -10.58 24.55
N ASN A 3 10.08 -10.09 23.42
CA ASN A 3 10.25 -10.82 22.16
C ASN A 3 9.02 -11.14 21.29
N ILE A 4 7.99 -10.29 21.25
CA ILE A 4 7.03 -10.35 20.14
C ILE A 4 7.74 -9.86 18.88
N VAL A 5 7.97 -10.75 17.92
CA VAL A 5 8.62 -10.42 16.64
C VAL A 5 7.59 -9.99 15.61
N GLU A 6 6.41 -10.57 15.65
CA GLU A 6 5.34 -10.39 14.68
C GLU A 6 4.02 -10.12 15.39
N ALA A 7 3.24 -9.19 14.90
CA ALA A 7 1.89 -8.90 15.40
C ALA A 7 0.92 -8.69 14.23
N GLY A 8 -0.21 -9.40 14.32
CA GLY A 8 -1.38 -9.13 13.49
C GLY A 8 -2.47 -8.49 14.34
N ILE A 9 -3.00 -7.35 13.93
CA ILE A 9 -4.08 -6.68 14.63
C ILE A 9 -5.33 -6.69 13.75
N ASN A 10 -6.35 -7.37 14.26
CA ASN A 10 -7.70 -7.36 13.71
C ASN A 10 -8.66 -6.83 14.78
N LEU A 11 -9.10 -5.59 14.62
CA LEU A 11 -10.08 -4.98 15.51
C LEU A 11 -11.47 -5.09 14.88
N GLU A 12 -12.37 -5.77 15.55
CA GLU A 12 -13.78 -5.87 15.17
C GLU A 12 -14.63 -4.81 15.89
N LEU A 13 -14.15 -3.57 15.92
CA LEU A 13 -14.83 -2.49 16.60
C LEU A 13 -15.62 -1.66 15.58
N THR A 14 -16.88 -1.40 15.90
CA THR A 14 -17.64 -0.38 15.16
C THR A 14 -17.11 1.01 15.53
N PRO A 15 -17.07 1.97 14.60
CA PRO A 15 -16.58 3.35 14.85
C PRO A 15 -17.21 4.02 16.08
N PHE A 16 -18.41 3.66 16.43
CA PHE A 16 -19.13 4.17 17.62
C PHE A 16 -18.53 3.73 18.96
N ARG A 17 -17.91 2.55 19.02
CA ARG A 17 -17.30 2.03 20.25
C ARG A 17 -15.85 2.47 20.47
N VAL A 18 -15.22 3.04 19.46
CA VAL A 18 -13.80 3.42 19.51
C VAL A 18 -13.53 4.59 20.45
N ARG A 19 -14.45 5.55 20.56
CA ARG A 19 -14.25 6.71 21.45
C ARG A 19 -14.05 6.34 22.92
N GLY A 20 -14.70 5.28 23.40
CA GLY A 20 -14.50 4.78 24.76
C GLY A 20 -13.31 3.80 24.91
N ALA A 21 -12.76 3.31 23.80
CA ALA A 21 -11.65 2.35 23.78
C ALA A 21 -10.30 2.99 23.40
N ARG A 22 -10.24 4.32 23.17
CA ARG A 22 -9.04 5.02 22.71
C ARG A 22 -7.83 4.74 23.58
N ASP A 23 -7.97 4.83 24.90
CA ASP A 23 -6.86 4.62 25.82
C ASP A 23 -6.34 3.16 25.81
N ASN A 24 -7.25 2.21 25.64
CA ASN A 24 -6.88 0.81 25.52
C ASN A 24 -6.17 0.53 24.20
N LEU A 25 -6.63 1.16 23.12
CA LEU A 25 -5.98 1.07 21.81
C LEU A 25 -4.58 1.68 21.83
N VAL A 26 -4.42 2.86 22.43
CA VAL A 26 -3.11 3.50 22.60
C VAL A 26 -2.18 2.57 23.38
N LYS A 27 -2.64 1.99 24.49
CA LYS A 27 -1.84 1.01 25.27
C LYS A 27 -1.47 -0.22 24.44
N LEU A 28 -2.40 -0.74 23.64
CA LEU A 28 -2.14 -1.89 22.76
C LEU A 28 -1.03 -1.55 21.75
N ILE A 29 -1.16 -0.41 21.04
CA ILE A 29 -0.19 0.05 20.04
C ILE A 29 1.19 0.26 20.67
N HIS A 30 1.25 0.90 21.85
CA HIS A 30 2.50 1.03 22.60
C HIS A 30 3.09 -0.31 23.05
N GLY A 31 2.23 -1.30 23.38
CA GLY A 31 2.65 -2.64 23.76
C GLY A 31 3.34 -3.42 22.65
N ILE A 32 3.01 -3.14 21.39
CA ILE A 32 3.58 -3.80 20.20
C ILE A 32 4.67 -2.98 19.50
N ARG A 33 5.09 -1.84 20.03
CA ARG A 33 6.06 -0.93 19.36
C ARG A 33 7.40 -1.57 18.96
N ASN A 34 7.76 -2.70 19.56
CA ASN A 34 9.03 -3.40 19.33
C ASN A 34 8.95 -4.53 18.29
N VAL A 35 7.79 -4.74 17.64
CA VAL A 35 7.64 -5.80 16.64
C VAL A 35 8.47 -5.48 15.39
N LYS A 36 8.85 -6.53 14.67
CA LYS A 36 9.55 -6.43 13.38
C LYS A 36 8.57 -6.48 12.20
N ILE A 37 7.47 -7.20 12.37
CA ILE A 37 6.45 -7.40 11.35
C ILE A 37 5.09 -7.00 11.92
N LEU A 38 4.35 -6.16 11.21
CA LEU A 38 3.03 -5.70 11.61
C LEU A 38 2.03 -5.84 10.45
N TYR A 39 0.92 -6.52 10.75
CA TYR A 39 -0.23 -6.65 9.84
C TYR A 39 -1.42 -5.87 10.39
N LEU A 40 -2.00 -5.03 9.56
CA LEU A 40 -3.16 -4.20 9.91
C LEU A 40 -4.34 -4.53 8.98
N THR A 41 -5.44 -4.96 9.57
CA THR A 41 -6.70 -5.09 8.83
C THR A 41 -7.28 -3.71 8.48
N PRO A 42 -8.19 -3.60 7.52
CA PRO A 42 -8.77 -2.31 7.11
C PRO A 42 -9.39 -1.54 8.28
N VAL A 43 -10.16 -2.23 9.12
CA VAL A 43 -10.81 -1.62 10.28
C VAL A 43 -9.78 -1.11 11.29
N THR A 44 -8.73 -1.91 11.56
CA THR A 44 -7.65 -1.48 12.45
C THR A 44 -6.92 -0.26 11.91
N PHE A 45 -6.65 -0.24 10.61
CA PHE A 45 -5.97 0.89 9.97
C PHE A 45 -6.79 2.18 10.05
N GLU A 46 -8.11 2.10 9.86
CA GLU A 46 -9.01 3.24 10.05
C GLU A 46 -8.99 3.74 11.49
N ILE A 47 -9.10 2.82 12.45
CA ILE A 47 -9.12 3.17 13.88
C ILE A 47 -7.80 3.84 14.30
N LEU A 48 -6.67 3.43 13.73
CA LEU A 48 -5.38 4.09 13.97
C LEU A 48 -5.38 5.56 13.57
N SER A 49 -6.19 5.98 12.59
CA SER A 49 -6.33 7.39 12.21
C SER A 49 -6.81 8.27 13.37
N LEU A 50 -7.57 7.71 14.30
CA LEU A 50 -8.05 8.39 15.49
C LEU A 50 -7.00 8.55 16.60
N CYS A 51 -5.87 7.86 16.45
CA CYS A 51 -4.78 7.81 17.42
C CYS A 51 -3.47 8.40 16.87
N CYS A 52 -3.51 9.11 15.74
CA CYS A 52 -2.31 9.62 15.06
C CYS A 52 -1.42 10.50 15.95
N GLU A 53 -2.02 11.28 16.86
CA GLU A 53 -1.27 12.14 17.78
C GLU A 53 -0.43 11.38 18.82
N THR A 54 -0.79 10.14 19.09
CA THR A 54 -0.17 9.29 20.12
C THR A 54 0.53 8.07 19.52
N MET A 55 0.79 8.08 18.23
CA MET A 55 1.47 6.97 17.53
C MET A 55 2.89 6.80 18.08
N PRO A 56 3.25 5.63 18.61
CA PRO A 56 4.62 5.37 19.04
C PRO A 56 5.55 5.22 17.86
N VAL A 57 6.84 5.42 18.08
CA VAL A 57 7.87 5.05 17.11
C VAL A 57 8.08 3.53 17.17
N PHE A 58 8.02 2.87 16.01
CA PHE A 58 8.27 1.45 15.82
C PHE A 58 9.72 1.24 15.40
N GLU A 59 10.63 1.31 16.38
CA GLU A 59 12.08 1.28 16.14
C GLU A 59 12.59 0.01 15.45
N ASN A 60 11.88 -1.09 15.56
CA ASN A 60 12.30 -2.38 15.03
C ASN A 60 11.49 -2.85 13.82
N LEU A 61 10.48 -2.09 13.41
CA LEU A 61 9.57 -2.51 12.34
C LEU A 61 10.28 -2.46 10.99
N THR A 62 10.44 -3.61 10.37
CA THR A 62 11.03 -3.77 9.04
C THR A 62 9.99 -4.10 7.98
N THR A 63 8.86 -4.67 8.38
CA THR A 63 7.80 -5.10 7.46
C THR A 63 6.44 -4.62 7.95
N LEU A 64 5.74 -3.89 7.10
CA LEU A 64 4.39 -3.41 7.34
C LEU A 64 3.45 -3.93 6.24
N SER A 65 2.38 -4.59 6.64
CA SER A 65 1.32 -5.03 5.75
C SER A 65 0.00 -4.36 6.13
N ILE A 66 -0.59 -3.67 5.18
CA ILE A 66 -1.83 -2.92 5.35
C ILE A 66 -2.81 -3.42 4.29
N LYS A 67 -4.02 -3.74 4.72
CA LYS A 67 -5.12 -3.92 3.80
C LYS A 67 -6.03 -2.68 3.87
N SER A 68 -6.35 -2.11 2.72
CA SER A 68 -7.34 -1.04 2.59
C SER A 68 -8.68 -1.60 2.14
N VAL A 69 -9.72 -0.80 2.21
CA VAL A 69 -11.02 -1.04 1.59
C VAL A 69 -11.46 0.23 0.87
N MET A 70 -12.23 0.05 -0.19
CA MET A 70 -12.59 1.16 -1.09
C MET A 70 -13.31 2.33 -0.38
N ILE A 71 -14.06 2.05 0.69
CA ILE A 71 -14.87 3.06 1.40
C ILE A 71 -14.11 3.87 2.44
N GLN A 72 -12.85 3.55 2.71
CA GLN A 72 -12.04 4.17 3.77
C GLN A 72 -10.83 4.88 3.19
N GLY A 73 -10.47 6.00 3.78
CA GLY A 73 -9.29 6.77 3.37
C GLY A 73 -8.01 6.31 4.07
N TRP A 74 -6.89 6.86 3.61
CA TRP A 74 -5.56 6.52 4.12
C TRP A 74 -5.02 7.51 5.17
N GLN A 75 -5.89 8.00 6.05
CA GLN A 75 -5.55 9.06 7.00
C GLN A 75 -4.40 8.73 7.95
N ALA A 76 -4.30 7.46 8.36
CA ALA A 76 -3.22 7.02 9.25
C ALA A 76 -1.87 6.82 8.54
N MET A 77 -1.85 6.67 7.20
CA MET A 77 -0.66 6.29 6.46
C MET A 77 0.52 7.26 6.63
N PRO A 78 0.35 8.59 6.50
CA PRO A 78 1.47 9.52 6.64
C PRO A 78 2.14 9.44 8.01
N VAL A 79 1.34 9.33 9.08
CA VAL A 79 1.85 9.24 10.44
C VAL A 79 2.51 7.91 10.69
N LEU A 80 1.90 6.82 10.25
CA LEU A 80 2.43 5.47 10.41
C LEU A 80 3.78 5.31 9.70
N LEU A 81 3.93 5.79 8.47
CA LEU A 81 5.19 5.73 7.73
C LEU A 81 6.30 6.53 8.45
N ARG A 82 5.99 7.74 8.93
CA ARG A 82 6.95 8.53 9.72
C ARG A 82 7.33 7.89 11.05
N SER A 83 6.45 7.06 11.60
CA SER A 83 6.68 6.34 12.85
C SER A 83 7.50 5.06 12.68
N CYS A 84 7.89 4.68 11.47
CA CYS A 84 8.59 3.43 11.14
C CYS A 84 9.96 3.70 10.48
N PRO A 85 10.98 4.18 11.23
CA PRO A 85 12.25 4.63 10.65
C PRO A 85 13.07 3.53 9.97
N ARG A 86 12.81 2.26 10.28
CA ARG A 86 13.52 1.10 9.72
C ARG A 86 12.68 0.27 8.76
N LEU A 87 11.60 0.83 8.24
CA LEU A 87 10.71 0.11 7.34
C LEU A 87 11.41 -0.18 6.01
N GLU A 88 11.56 -1.46 5.69
CA GLU A 88 12.19 -1.92 4.44
C GLU A 88 11.20 -2.54 3.46
N SER A 89 10.13 -3.15 3.97
CA SER A 89 9.12 -3.84 3.15
C SER A 89 7.72 -3.33 3.46
N LEU A 90 7.00 -2.88 2.42
CA LEU A 90 5.64 -2.36 2.51
C LEU A 90 4.71 -3.18 1.62
N TYR A 91 3.70 -3.80 2.22
CA TYR A 91 2.66 -4.56 1.53
C TYR A 91 1.34 -3.81 1.63
N ILE A 92 0.71 -3.53 0.49
CA ILE A 92 -0.57 -2.83 0.43
C ILE A 92 -1.57 -3.72 -0.31
N GLY A 93 -2.63 -4.12 0.40
CA GLY A 93 -3.79 -4.75 -0.21
C GLY A 93 -4.81 -3.69 -0.61
N GLU A 94 -5.12 -3.63 -1.90
CA GLU A 94 -6.06 -2.70 -2.53
C GLU A 94 -5.64 -1.22 -2.42
N LEU A 95 -5.29 -0.62 -3.55
CA LEU A 95 -4.90 0.80 -3.62
C LEU A 95 -6.11 1.75 -3.59
N LEU A 96 -7.27 1.27 -4.05
CA LEU A 96 -8.46 2.10 -4.12
C LEU A 96 -9.01 2.38 -2.72
N HIS A 97 -9.28 3.65 -2.45
CA HIS A 97 -9.84 4.16 -1.21
C HIS A 97 -10.67 5.42 -1.48
N SER A 98 -11.48 5.82 -0.52
CA SER A 98 -12.25 7.05 -0.62
C SER A 98 -11.36 8.27 -0.76
N ILE A 99 -11.76 9.21 -1.61
CA ILE A 99 -11.08 10.49 -1.74
C ILE A 99 -11.34 11.30 -0.48
N THR A 100 -10.28 11.60 0.26
CA THR A 100 -10.36 12.44 1.45
C THR A 100 -9.22 13.45 1.45
N ASP A 101 -9.41 14.58 2.13
CA ASP A 101 -8.38 15.58 2.37
C ASP A 101 -7.36 15.13 3.45
N ALA A 102 -7.71 14.09 4.18
CA ALA A 102 -6.91 13.54 5.28
C ALA A 102 -5.91 12.45 4.85
N CYS A 103 -5.96 11.93 3.61
CA CYS A 103 -4.98 10.97 3.11
C CYS A 103 -3.52 11.48 3.16
N GLY A 104 -3.34 12.77 3.30
CA GLY A 104 -2.02 13.39 3.38
C GLY A 104 -1.26 13.33 2.05
N ASP A 105 0.04 13.23 2.16
CA ASP A 105 0.98 13.28 1.03
C ASP A 105 1.29 11.91 0.41
N VAL A 106 0.74 10.83 0.96
CA VAL A 106 0.98 9.45 0.49
C VAL A 106 0.11 9.04 -0.69
N CYS A 107 -0.89 9.83 -1.06
CA CYS A 107 -1.75 9.54 -2.20
C CYS A 107 -1.97 10.74 -3.11
N VAL A 108 -2.52 10.46 -4.29
CA VAL A 108 -2.80 11.44 -5.35
C VAL A 108 -4.23 11.99 -5.32
N CYS A 109 -5.01 11.69 -4.27
CA CYS A 109 -6.43 12.04 -4.19
C CYS A 109 -6.72 13.52 -4.37
N LEU A 110 -5.89 14.36 -3.77
CA LEU A 110 -6.00 15.81 -3.86
C LEU A 110 -4.66 16.43 -4.23
N SER A 111 -4.72 17.55 -4.93
CA SER A 111 -3.52 18.33 -5.24
C SER A 111 -3.08 19.10 -3.99
N LYS A 112 -2.10 18.55 -3.26
CA LYS A 112 -1.48 19.22 -2.11
C LYS A 112 -0.05 19.63 -2.44
N TRP A 113 0.39 20.75 -1.88
CA TRP A 113 1.72 21.31 -2.11
C TRP A 113 2.88 20.44 -1.59
N ASN A 114 2.62 19.62 -0.58
CA ASN A 114 3.63 18.79 0.09
C ASN A 114 3.47 17.30 -0.26
N LYS A 115 3.35 16.98 -1.54
CA LYS A 115 3.21 15.58 -1.99
C LYS A 115 4.49 14.79 -1.70
N GLY A 116 4.31 13.59 -1.17
CA GLY A 116 5.38 12.60 -1.03
C GLY A 116 6.37 12.81 0.10
N LEU A 117 6.25 13.83 0.97
CA LEU A 117 7.21 14.06 2.05
C LEU A 117 7.33 12.88 3.01
N SER A 118 6.20 12.26 3.38
CA SER A 118 6.21 11.06 4.23
C SER A 118 6.86 9.86 3.52
N LEU A 119 6.67 9.75 2.20
CA LEU A 119 7.29 8.71 1.37
C LEU A 119 8.79 8.96 1.21
N MET A 120 9.19 10.20 0.95
CA MET A 120 10.62 10.58 0.78
C MET A 120 11.46 10.32 2.02
N SER A 121 10.86 10.34 3.20
CA SER A 121 11.54 10.01 4.46
C SER A 121 11.62 8.50 4.73
N CYS A 122 10.94 7.66 3.93
CA CYS A 122 10.91 6.22 4.12
C CYS A 122 12.13 5.51 3.50
N HIS A 123 12.57 4.43 4.16
CA HIS A 123 13.66 3.57 3.68
C HIS A 123 13.15 2.29 3.00
N VAL A 124 11.91 2.31 2.50
CA VAL A 124 11.27 1.17 1.83
C VAL A 124 12.07 0.78 0.59
N LYS A 125 12.53 -0.48 0.57
CA LYS A 125 13.31 -1.08 -0.52
C LYS A 125 12.45 -2.00 -1.39
N LYS A 126 11.42 -2.62 -0.76
CA LYS A 126 10.50 -3.54 -1.42
C LYS A 126 9.06 -3.11 -1.16
N MET A 127 8.28 -3.09 -2.22
CA MET A 127 6.86 -2.81 -2.15
C MET A 127 6.07 -3.90 -2.87
N ARG A 128 4.96 -4.34 -2.29
CA ARG A 128 4.04 -5.25 -2.95
C ARG A 128 2.62 -4.72 -2.87
N ILE A 129 1.99 -4.65 -4.03
CA ILE A 129 0.62 -4.18 -4.20
C ILE A 129 -0.24 -5.38 -4.58
N LEU A 130 -1.28 -5.66 -3.80
CA LEU A 130 -2.22 -6.74 -4.04
C LEU A 130 -3.56 -6.16 -4.51
N GLY A 131 -4.31 -6.92 -5.30
CA GLY A 131 -5.65 -6.54 -5.73
C GLY A 131 -5.66 -5.39 -6.74
N PHE A 132 -4.63 -5.31 -7.60
CA PHE A 132 -4.57 -4.31 -8.66
C PHE A 132 -5.61 -4.61 -9.75
N ARG A 133 -6.44 -3.62 -10.07
CA ARG A 133 -7.54 -3.73 -11.04
C ARG A 133 -7.28 -2.98 -12.35
N GLY A 134 -6.17 -2.25 -12.44
CA GLY A 134 -5.77 -1.51 -13.64
C GLY A 134 -6.50 -0.20 -13.85
N THR A 135 -7.07 0.37 -12.83
CA THR A 135 -7.69 1.68 -12.96
C THR A 135 -6.64 2.78 -13.12
N ILE A 136 -6.98 3.84 -13.83
CA ILE A 136 -6.09 5.02 -14.02
C ILE A 136 -5.64 5.57 -12.66
N ARG A 137 -6.50 5.53 -11.65
CA ARG A 137 -6.18 6.00 -10.31
C ARG A 137 -5.11 5.14 -9.64
N GLU A 138 -5.19 3.82 -9.78
CA GLU A 138 -4.15 2.92 -9.27
C GLU A 138 -2.82 3.12 -9.98
N VAL A 139 -2.84 3.31 -11.29
CA VAL A 139 -1.64 3.62 -12.08
C VAL A 139 -0.99 4.92 -11.60
N HIS A 140 -1.77 5.98 -11.34
CA HIS A 140 -1.25 7.22 -10.77
C HIS A 140 -0.68 7.03 -9.36
N MET A 141 -1.29 6.18 -8.54
CA MET A 141 -0.77 5.85 -7.21
C MET A 141 0.57 5.10 -7.29
N ILE A 142 0.68 4.13 -8.21
CA ILE A 142 1.93 3.41 -8.46
C ILE A 142 3.03 4.39 -8.88
N LYS A 143 2.73 5.27 -9.85
CA LYS A 143 3.66 6.31 -10.27
C LYS A 143 4.09 7.20 -9.09
N HIS A 144 3.15 7.62 -8.26
CA HIS A 144 3.44 8.44 -7.09
C HIS A 144 4.40 7.75 -6.11
N PHE A 145 4.27 6.45 -5.88
CA PHE A 145 5.21 5.69 -5.06
C PHE A 145 6.59 5.60 -5.71
N LEU A 146 6.66 5.34 -7.02
CA LEU A 146 7.93 5.31 -7.75
C LEU A 146 8.65 6.67 -7.72
N ASP A 147 7.91 7.75 -7.81
CA ASP A 147 8.46 9.12 -7.82
C ASP A 147 8.95 9.57 -6.42
N HIS A 148 8.39 9.04 -5.32
CA HIS A 148 8.60 9.57 -3.97
C HIS A 148 9.21 8.59 -2.97
N LEU A 149 9.49 7.34 -3.35
CA LEU A 149 10.21 6.37 -2.51
C LEU A 149 11.67 6.22 -3.01
N PRO A 150 12.61 7.00 -2.49
CA PRO A 150 13.96 7.10 -3.07
C PRO A 150 14.79 5.83 -2.91
N SER A 151 14.46 4.99 -1.94
CA SER A 151 15.16 3.73 -1.65
C SER A 151 14.54 2.51 -2.32
N LEU A 152 13.44 2.68 -3.05
CA LEU A 152 12.67 1.58 -3.63
C LEU A 152 13.46 0.90 -4.75
N LYS A 153 13.70 -0.41 -4.61
CA LYS A 153 14.44 -1.23 -5.56
C LYS A 153 13.55 -2.21 -6.33
N GLU A 154 12.48 -2.66 -5.68
CA GLU A 154 11.60 -3.69 -6.21
C GLU A 154 10.15 -3.34 -5.88
N MET A 155 9.28 -3.38 -6.87
CA MET A 155 7.84 -3.23 -6.73
C MET A 155 7.13 -4.41 -7.41
N GLU A 156 6.43 -5.21 -6.62
CA GLU A 156 5.57 -6.27 -7.13
C GLU A 156 4.12 -5.80 -7.19
N ILE A 157 3.47 -5.97 -8.33
CA ILE A 157 2.07 -5.65 -8.55
C ILE A 157 1.31 -6.93 -8.89
N VAL A 158 0.37 -7.32 -8.03
CA VAL A 158 -0.44 -8.53 -8.19
C VAL A 158 -1.84 -8.15 -8.63
N VAL A 159 -2.22 -8.61 -9.81
CA VAL A 159 -3.53 -8.35 -10.40
C VAL A 159 -4.62 -9.09 -9.64
N GLU A 160 -5.73 -8.42 -9.38
CA GLU A 160 -6.92 -9.06 -8.83
C GLU A 160 -7.62 -9.89 -9.93
N GLU A 161 -7.91 -11.13 -9.59
CA GLU A 161 -8.73 -12.01 -10.42
C GLU A 161 -10.20 -11.88 -10.01
N ASN A 162 -10.97 -11.18 -10.81
CA ASN A 162 -12.41 -11.12 -10.66
C ASN A 162 -13.08 -11.32 -12.04
N GLU A 163 -14.39 -11.55 -12.07
CA GLU A 163 -15.13 -11.75 -13.31
C GLU A 163 -14.98 -10.55 -14.26
N ASP A 164 -14.96 -9.34 -13.75
CA ASP A 164 -14.80 -8.11 -14.54
C ASP A 164 -13.44 -8.02 -15.23
N THR A 165 -12.37 -8.46 -14.59
CA THR A 165 -11.03 -8.52 -15.20
C THR A 165 -10.88 -9.65 -16.19
N MET A 166 -11.72 -10.69 -16.13
CA MET A 166 -11.69 -11.83 -17.07
C MET A 166 -12.34 -11.51 -18.44
N PHE A 167 -13.33 -10.64 -18.49
CA PHE A 167 -14.12 -10.39 -19.70
C PHE A 167 -13.65 -9.20 -20.55
N ASP A 168 -13.03 -8.16 -19.96
CA ASP A 168 -12.65 -6.92 -20.66
C ASP A 168 -11.11 -6.77 -20.85
N ILE A 169 -10.41 -7.87 -20.73
CA ILE A 169 -8.96 -8.01 -20.71
C ILE A 169 -8.19 -7.36 -21.89
N PRO A 170 -8.64 -7.36 -23.16
CA PRO A 170 -7.77 -6.97 -24.27
C PRO A 170 -7.34 -5.51 -24.28
N LYS A 171 -8.21 -4.55 -23.94
CA LYS A 171 -7.90 -3.11 -23.98
C LYS A 171 -7.15 -2.66 -22.74
N TRP A 172 -7.55 -3.18 -21.61
CA TRP A 172 -6.98 -2.85 -20.32
C TRP A 172 -5.51 -3.28 -20.19
N LEU A 173 -5.18 -4.48 -20.65
CA LEU A 173 -3.81 -5.00 -20.61
C LEU A 173 -2.87 -4.25 -21.55
N ASP A 174 -3.35 -3.81 -22.70
CA ASP A 174 -2.52 -3.03 -23.63
C ASP A 174 -2.11 -1.70 -22.95
N ILE A 175 -3.06 -0.97 -22.36
CA ILE A 175 -2.78 0.31 -21.68
C ILE A 175 -1.89 0.13 -20.44
N VAL A 176 -2.20 -0.86 -19.63
CA VAL A 176 -1.45 -1.12 -18.39
C VAL A 176 -0.07 -1.69 -18.70
N GLY A 177 0.03 -2.60 -19.67
CA GLY A 177 1.30 -3.17 -20.10
C GLY A 177 2.27 -2.11 -20.60
N GLU A 178 1.82 -1.21 -21.48
CA GLU A 178 2.63 -0.09 -21.98
C GLU A 178 3.06 0.85 -20.85
N THR A 179 2.13 1.19 -19.94
CA THR A 179 2.43 2.07 -18.81
C THR A 179 3.47 1.47 -17.87
N LEU A 180 3.40 0.18 -17.63
CA LEU A 180 4.34 -0.51 -16.72
C LEU A 180 5.71 -0.74 -17.36
N MET A 181 5.77 -1.01 -18.66
CA MET A 181 7.02 -0.99 -19.40
C MET A 181 7.68 0.38 -19.31
N HIS A 182 6.90 1.44 -19.49
CA HIS A 182 7.39 2.81 -19.32
C HIS A 182 7.91 3.08 -17.90
N PHE A 183 7.28 2.56 -16.86
CA PHE A 183 7.79 2.69 -15.49
C PHE A 183 9.13 1.99 -15.29
N ASN A 184 9.34 0.80 -15.86
CA ASN A 184 10.63 0.12 -15.82
C ASN A 184 11.73 0.88 -16.57
N GLU A 185 11.39 1.57 -17.65
CA GLU A 185 12.36 2.36 -18.42
C GLU A 185 12.72 3.68 -17.73
N THR A 186 11.77 4.28 -17.00
CA THR A 186 11.93 5.63 -16.42
C THR A 186 12.29 5.66 -14.95
N SER A 187 12.11 4.55 -14.22
CA SER A 187 12.47 4.43 -12.80
C SER A 187 13.70 3.55 -12.60
N SER A 188 14.41 3.76 -11.49
CA SER A 188 15.47 2.86 -11.03
C SER A 188 14.95 1.62 -10.30
N CYS A 189 13.63 1.50 -10.18
CA CYS A 189 12.94 0.41 -9.51
C CYS A 189 12.60 -0.71 -10.49
N ASN A 190 12.89 -1.97 -10.11
CA ASN A 190 12.42 -3.14 -10.85
C ASN A 190 10.94 -3.38 -10.56
N VAL A 191 10.08 -3.11 -11.54
CA VAL A 191 8.62 -3.31 -11.42
C VAL A 191 8.25 -4.66 -12.01
N ILE A 192 7.72 -5.55 -11.17
CA ILE A 192 7.36 -6.93 -11.52
C ILE A 192 5.84 -7.08 -11.49
N PHE A 193 5.28 -7.63 -12.55
CA PHE A 193 3.86 -7.86 -12.69
C PHE A 193 3.51 -9.33 -12.51
N TRP A 194 2.67 -9.62 -11.52
CA TRP A 194 2.14 -10.94 -11.28
C TRP A 194 0.69 -11.01 -11.74
N MET A 195 0.43 -11.90 -12.67
CA MET A 195 -0.92 -12.22 -13.13
C MET A 195 -1.07 -13.73 -13.29
N HIS A 196 -2.31 -14.18 -13.28
CA HIS A 196 -2.59 -15.61 -13.46
C HIS A 196 -2.02 -16.12 -14.79
N ALA A 197 -1.62 -17.39 -14.83
CA ALA A 197 -1.00 -18.03 -15.99
C ALA A 197 -1.85 -17.93 -17.30
N PHE A 198 -3.16 -17.84 -17.17
CA PHE A 198 -4.07 -17.67 -18.31
C PHE A 198 -3.91 -16.27 -18.94
N LEU A 199 -3.80 -15.22 -18.15
CA LEU A 199 -3.59 -13.85 -18.60
C LEU A 199 -2.18 -13.68 -19.20
N TYR A 200 -1.17 -14.26 -18.57
CA TYR A 200 0.19 -14.27 -19.04
C TYR A 200 0.34 -14.91 -20.42
N ARG A 201 -0.28 -16.09 -20.66
CA ARG A 201 -0.25 -16.79 -21.96
C ARG A 201 -0.91 -15.96 -23.08
N ARG A 202 -1.90 -15.14 -22.77
CA ARG A 202 -2.58 -14.29 -23.73
C ARG A 202 -1.75 -13.07 -24.13
N LEU A 203 -1.02 -12.49 -23.18
CA LEU A 203 -0.08 -11.40 -23.39
C LEU A 203 1.11 -11.83 -24.24
N THR A 204 1.78 -12.92 -23.87
CA THR A 204 2.97 -13.40 -24.58
C THR A 204 2.69 -13.84 -26.01
N ARG A 205 1.48 -14.27 -26.33
CA ARG A 205 1.10 -14.55 -27.73
C ARG A 205 0.97 -13.31 -28.60
N LYS A 206 0.62 -12.16 -27.99
CA LYS A 206 0.45 -10.88 -28.70
C LYS A 206 1.79 -10.13 -28.87
N TRP A 207 2.75 -10.41 -27.99
CA TRP A 207 4.05 -9.71 -27.89
C TRP A 207 5.23 -10.54 -28.39
N SER A 208 5.00 -11.73 -28.93
CA SER A 208 6.07 -12.45 -29.66
C SER A 208 6.36 -11.67 -30.94
N PRO A 209 7.58 -11.14 -31.15
CA PRO A 209 7.92 -10.56 -32.44
C PRO A 209 7.71 -11.63 -33.49
N GLN A 210 6.95 -11.31 -34.52
CA GLN A 210 6.85 -12.17 -35.71
C GLN A 210 8.25 -12.18 -36.32
N VAL A 211 8.94 -13.34 -36.20
CA VAL A 211 10.16 -13.64 -36.93
C VAL A 211 9.76 -14.13 -38.30
#